data_1c79426930b0e0892fb29e8d4be9402a
#
_entry.id   1c79426930b0e0892fb29e8d4be9402a
#
_cell.length_a   1.000
_cell.length_b   1.000
_cell.length_c   1.000
_cell.angle_alpha   90.00
_cell.angle_beta   90.00
_cell.angle_gamma   90.00
#
_symmetry.space_group_name_H-M   'P 1'
#
loop_
_entity.id
_entity.type
_entity.pdbx_description
1 polymer ?
#
loop_
_entity_poly.entity_id
_entity_poly.type
_entity_poly.pdbx_seq_one_letter_code
_entity_poly.pdbx_strand_id
1 'polypeptide(L)'
;MVTVTAETSLSSSLDDAWVALGRRETYFNFPGIARRVGSGSSKTLVHALDLPIVDRQEQTATLTVGRAGKNGHRERRFTLRGELVTITGRWRLEPAGAGVRVHLTLDYDIAAPLKTLAVNTLRSRSPLPIRTDADAILSRAVDEFFETRFTEQAAAYCERLRARVEQPKQGQPA
;
A
#
# COMPACT_ATOMS: atom_id res chain seq x y z
N MET A 1 11.66 -6.20 6.38
CA MET A 1 11.03 -4.94 5.86
C MET A 1 11.23 -4.93 4.36
N VAL A 2 10.20 -4.66 3.59
CA VAL A 2 10.25 -4.55 2.12
C VAL A 2 9.87 -3.13 1.75
N THR A 3 10.69 -2.45 0.95
CA THR A 3 10.43 -1.09 0.46
C THR A 3 10.15 -1.16 -1.04
N VAL A 4 9.02 -0.59 -1.46
CA VAL A 4 8.65 -0.49 -2.88
C VAL A 4 8.33 0.95 -3.26
N THR A 5 8.54 1.28 -4.52
CA THR A 5 8.23 2.60 -5.07
C THR A 5 7.34 2.48 -6.29
N ALA A 6 6.47 3.46 -6.48
CA ALA A 6 5.68 3.62 -7.69
C ALA A 6 5.53 5.09 -8.06
N GLU A 7 5.29 5.36 -9.32
CA GLU A 7 5.09 6.71 -9.83
C GLU A 7 3.85 6.76 -10.72
N THR A 8 3.20 7.93 -10.73
CA THR A 8 2.17 8.24 -11.72
C THR A 8 2.18 9.73 -12.02
N SER A 9 1.64 10.10 -13.18
CA SER A 9 1.44 11.51 -13.55
C SER A 9 -0.05 11.84 -13.53
N LEU A 10 -0.38 13.01 -12.99
CA LEU A 10 -1.74 13.53 -12.91
C LEU A 10 -1.86 14.77 -13.80
N SER A 11 -2.94 14.85 -14.56
CA SER A 11 -3.29 16.03 -15.37
C SER A 11 -3.99 17.13 -14.55
N SER A 12 -3.84 17.12 -13.23
CA SER A 12 -4.43 18.09 -12.29
C SER A 12 -3.40 19.11 -11.82
N SER A 13 -3.88 20.22 -11.23
CA SER A 13 -3.00 21.15 -10.55
C SER A 13 -2.34 20.52 -9.32
N LEU A 14 -1.21 21.08 -8.92
CA LEU A 14 -0.50 20.64 -7.71
C LEU A 14 -1.37 20.80 -6.45
N ASP A 15 -2.22 21.84 -6.42
CA ASP A 15 -3.13 22.10 -5.30
C ASP A 15 -4.26 21.09 -5.24
N ASP A 16 -4.88 20.74 -6.37
CA ASP A 16 -5.94 19.73 -6.42
C ASP A 16 -5.40 18.35 -6.02
N ALA A 17 -4.24 17.96 -6.53
CA ALA A 17 -3.57 16.71 -6.16
C ALA A 17 -3.25 16.69 -4.65
N TRP A 18 -2.78 17.80 -4.10
CA TRP A 18 -2.49 17.95 -2.68
C TRP A 18 -3.74 17.82 -1.80
N VAL A 19 -4.83 18.47 -2.19
CA VAL A 19 -6.13 18.35 -1.52
C VAL A 19 -6.64 16.92 -1.56
N ALA A 20 -6.53 16.24 -2.72
CA ALA A 20 -6.94 14.85 -2.87
C ALA A 20 -6.17 13.92 -1.91
N LEU A 21 -4.85 14.09 -1.78
CA LEU A 21 -4.03 13.33 -0.83
C LEU A 21 -4.31 13.69 0.65
N GLY A 22 -4.99 14.80 0.91
CA GLY A 22 -5.45 15.18 2.25
C GLY A 22 -6.68 14.42 2.71
N ARG A 23 -7.45 13.87 1.79
CA ARG A 23 -8.71 13.22 2.08
C ARG A 23 -8.48 11.76 2.51
N ARG A 24 -9.11 11.33 3.60
CA ARG A 24 -9.02 9.95 4.09
C ARG A 24 -9.53 8.93 3.07
N GLU A 25 -10.52 9.30 2.29
CA GLU A 25 -11.13 8.47 1.26
C GLU A 25 -10.11 8.01 0.22
N THR A 26 -9.05 8.77 -0.01
CA THR A 26 -7.95 8.39 -0.90
C THR A 26 -7.26 7.14 -0.40
N TYR A 27 -7.11 6.98 0.91
CA TYR A 27 -6.45 5.83 1.53
C TYR A 27 -7.34 4.60 1.62
N PHE A 28 -8.67 4.75 1.52
CA PHE A 28 -9.58 3.60 1.47
C PHE A 28 -9.54 2.86 0.13
N ASN A 29 -8.93 3.45 -0.89
CA ASN A 29 -8.68 2.80 -2.17
C ASN A 29 -7.35 2.02 -2.20
N PHE A 30 -6.64 1.96 -1.07
CA PHE A 30 -5.44 1.13 -0.98
C PHE A 30 -5.79 -0.33 -1.26
N PRO A 31 -4.98 -1.05 -2.07
CA PRO A 31 -5.22 -2.45 -2.37
C PRO A 31 -5.38 -3.28 -1.09
N GLY A 32 -6.41 -4.12 -1.05
CA GLY A 32 -6.70 -4.96 0.11
C GLY A 32 -7.60 -4.32 1.17
N ILE A 33 -7.92 -3.03 1.11
CA ILE A 33 -8.92 -2.46 2.01
C ILE A 33 -10.30 -3.01 1.63
N ALA A 34 -10.85 -3.91 2.47
CA ALA A 34 -12.10 -4.59 2.21
C ALA A 34 -13.31 -3.77 2.71
N ARG A 35 -13.22 -3.20 3.92
CA ARG A 35 -14.28 -2.38 4.52
C ARG A 35 -13.77 -1.51 5.66
N ARG A 36 -14.55 -0.49 6.02
CA ARG A 36 -14.36 0.25 7.27
C ARG A 36 -15.04 -0.47 8.44
N VAL A 37 -14.46 -0.33 9.63
CA VAL A 37 -15.07 -0.79 10.87
C VAL A 37 -15.52 0.42 11.66
N GLY A 38 -16.81 0.46 12.02
CA GLY A 38 -17.41 1.57 12.76
C GLY A 38 -17.98 2.69 11.84
N SER A 39 -18.67 3.65 12.46
CA SER A 39 -19.31 4.78 11.80
C SER A 39 -18.50 6.07 11.90
N GLY A 40 -18.70 6.99 10.97
CA GLY A 40 -18.18 8.36 11.03
C GLY A 40 -16.66 8.44 10.89
N SER A 41 -15.99 8.92 11.93
CA SER A 41 -14.53 9.20 11.91
C SER A 41 -13.65 8.00 12.20
N SER A 42 -14.18 6.77 12.19
CA SER A 42 -13.40 5.57 12.46
C SER A 42 -12.17 5.48 11.54
N LYS A 43 -11.02 5.25 12.17
CA LYS A 43 -9.73 5.01 11.49
C LYS A 43 -9.46 3.54 11.29
N THR A 44 -10.36 2.68 11.74
CA THR A 44 -10.22 1.23 11.74
C THR A 44 -10.76 0.65 10.44
N LEU A 45 -9.99 -0.21 9.82
CA LEU A 45 -10.26 -0.81 8.52
C LEU A 45 -10.05 -2.32 8.62
N VAL A 46 -10.75 -3.08 7.79
CA VAL A 46 -10.37 -4.48 7.51
C VAL A 46 -9.46 -4.48 6.29
N HIS A 47 -8.25 -4.93 6.48
CA HIS A 47 -7.26 -5.08 5.43
C HIS A 47 -7.09 -6.56 5.10
N ALA A 48 -7.49 -6.94 3.90
CA ALA A 48 -7.31 -8.27 3.36
C ALA A 48 -5.94 -8.36 2.67
N LEU A 49 -5.14 -9.31 3.12
CA LEU A 49 -3.86 -9.66 2.55
C LEU A 49 -4.09 -10.79 1.55
N ASP A 50 -4.12 -10.46 0.27
CA ASP A 50 -4.25 -11.41 -0.82
C ASP A 50 -2.85 -11.84 -1.25
N LEU A 51 -2.37 -12.90 -0.64
CA LEU A 51 -1.03 -13.46 -0.85
C LEU A 51 -1.19 -14.88 -1.42
N PRO A 52 -0.88 -15.13 -2.70
CA PRO A 52 -1.10 -16.43 -3.34
C PRO A 52 -0.38 -17.63 -2.69
N ILE A 53 0.63 -17.37 -1.87
CA ILE A 53 1.36 -18.42 -1.15
C ILE A 53 0.59 -18.91 0.07
N VAL A 54 -0.17 -18.02 0.71
CA VAL A 54 -0.99 -18.34 1.88
C VAL A 54 -2.44 -18.04 1.58
N ASP A 55 -3.35 -18.71 2.26
CA ASP A 55 -4.77 -18.39 2.16
C ASP A 55 -4.99 -16.92 2.54
N ARG A 56 -6.03 -16.32 1.99
CA ARG A 56 -6.41 -14.94 2.27
C ARG A 56 -6.45 -14.70 3.77
N GLN A 57 -5.64 -13.78 4.22
CA GLN A 57 -5.60 -13.34 5.61
C GLN A 57 -6.31 -11.99 5.74
N GLU A 58 -7.06 -11.81 6.80
CA GLU A 58 -7.65 -10.52 7.13
C GLU A 58 -7.10 -10.02 8.46
N GLN A 59 -6.81 -8.74 8.51
CA GLN A 59 -6.40 -8.07 9.74
C GLN A 59 -7.20 -6.81 9.96
N THR A 60 -7.44 -6.49 11.22
CA THR A 60 -7.90 -5.16 11.60
C THR A 60 -6.70 -4.21 11.57
N ALA A 61 -6.83 -3.11 10.83
CA ALA A 61 -5.76 -2.14 10.71
C ALA A 61 -6.24 -0.73 11.04
N THR A 62 -5.37 0.07 11.64
CA THR A 62 -5.64 1.48 11.97
C THR A 62 -4.91 2.40 11.00
N LEU A 63 -5.68 3.26 10.31
CA LEU A 63 -5.15 4.28 9.41
C LEU A 63 -4.81 5.56 10.18
N THR A 64 -3.58 6.03 10.01
CA THR A 64 -3.14 7.36 10.45
C THR A 64 -2.59 8.12 9.26
N VAL A 65 -3.10 9.33 9.02
CA VAL A 65 -2.59 10.23 7.98
C VAL A 65 -1.85 11.37 8.65
N GLY A 66 -0.58 11.52 8.33
CA GLY A 66 0.29 12.56 8.88
C GLY A 66 -0.05 13.96 8.37
N ARG A 67 0.42 14.97 9.10
CA ARG A 67 0.36 16.36 8.66
C ARG A 67 1.35 16.58 7.52
N ALA A 68 1.09 17.61 6.70
CA ALA A 68 2.01 18.06 5.66
C ALA A 68 3.37 18.46 6.23
N GLY A 69 4.44 18.10 5.56
CA GLY A 69 5.79 18.57 5.91
C GLY A 69 5.92 20.08 5.71
N LYS A 70 6.68 20.75 6.57
CA LYS A 70 6.89 22.23 6.54
C LYS A 70 7.96 22.68 5.53
N ASN A 71 8.68 21.77 4.89
CA ASN A 71 9.93 22.08 4.16
C ASN A 71 9.73 22.33 2.65
N GLY A 72 8.64 22.99 2.23
CA GLY A 72 8.45 23.37 0.82
C GLY A 72 8.17 22.22 -0.15
N HIS A 73 8.48 20.99 0.20
CA HIS A 73 8.10 19.82 -0.56
C HIS A 73 6.71 19.35 -0.14
N ARG A 74 5.83 19.13 -1.11
CA ARG A 74 4.51 18.60 -0.85
C ARG A 74 4.62 17.08 -0.59
N GLU A 75 4.96 16.76 0.65
CA GLU A 75 5.09 15.38 1.15
C GLU A 75 3.99 15.09 2.17
N ARG A 76 3.38 13.93 2.06
CA ARG A 76 2.40 13.43 3.02
C ARG A 76 2.68 11.98 3.37
N ARG A 77 2.69 11.70 4.66
CA ARG A 77 2.90 10.35 5.19
C ARG A 77 1.58 9.77 5.69
N PHE A 78 1.48 8.46 5.60
CA PHE A 78 0.40 7.71 6.22
C PHE A 78 0.94 6.40 6.77
N THR A 79 0.22 5.82 7.71
CA THR A 79 0.52 4.49 8.25
C THR A 79 -0.78 3.71 8.35
N LEU A 80 -0.75 2.48 7.85
CA LEU A 80 -1.78 1.48 8.05
C LEU A 80 -1.18 0.41 8.96
N ARG A 81 -1.50 0.47 10.25
CA ARG A 81 -0.95 -0.43 11.27
C ARG A 81 -1.88 -1.61 11.49
N GLY A 82 -1.42 -2.80 11.16
CA GLY A 82 -2.06 -4.07 11.44
C GLY A 82 -1.12 -5.02 12.20
N GLU A 83 -1.65 -6.14 12.65
CA GLU A 83 -0.88 -7.15 13.41
C GLU A 83 0.02 -8.00 12.51
N LEU A 84 -0.44 -8.31 11.29
CA LEU A 84 0.30 -9.15 10.34
C LEU A 84 1.23 -8.33 9.45
N VAL A 85 0.77 -7.14 9.03
CA VAL A 85 1.54 -6.22 8.19
C VAL A 85 1.26 -4.79 8.63
N THR A 86 2.32 -4.04 8.86
CA THR A 86 2.24 -2.57 8.99
C THR A 86 2.81 -1.95 7.72
N ILE A 87 2.08 -0.98 7.15
CA ILE A 87 2.46 -0.26 5.94
C ILE A 87 2.67 1.20 6.28
N THR A 88 3.87 1.71 6.04
CA THR A 88 4.17 3.14 6.12
C THR A 88 4.33 3.68 4.71
N GLY A 89 3.50 4.64 4.35
CA GLY A 89 3.51 5.24 3.01
C GLY A 89 3.92 6.70 3.04
N ARG A 90 4.58 7.11 1.96
CA ARG A 90 4.99 8.48 1.72
C ARG A 90 4.65 8.88 0.29
N TRP A 91 3.83 9.93 0.16
CA TRP A 91 3.56 10.61 -1.09
C TRP A 91 4.45 11.83 -1.23
N ARG A 92 5.04 12.02 -2.39
CA ARG A 92 5.76 13.23 -2.76
C ARG A 92 5.23 13.72 -4.11
N LEU A 93 4.88 15.01 -4.18
CA LEU A 93 4.36 15.64 -5.38
C LEU A 93 5.36 16.63 -5.91
N GLU A 94 5.58 16.58 -7.22
CA GLU A 94 6.45 17.50 -7.95
C GLU A 94 5.72 18.07 -9.17
N PRO A 95 5.83 19.37 -9.44
CA PRO A 95 5.32 19.93 -10.69
C PRO A 95 6.00 19.26 -11.89
N ALA A 96 5.23 18.90 -12.92
CA ALA A 96 5.74 18.27 -14.13
C ALA A 96 4.99 18.78 -15.36
N GLY A 97 5.54 19.78 -16.04
CA GLY A 97 4.89 20.42 -17.18
C GLY A 97 3.54 21.03 -16.78
N ALA A 98 2.47 20.62 -17.47
CA ALA A 98 1.11 21.06 -17.19
C ALA A 98 0.41 20.30 -16.05
N GLY A 99 1.08 19.33 -15.45
CA GLY A 99 0.50 18.44 -14.43
C GLY A 99 1.42 18.22 -13.23
N VAL A 100 1.21 17.12 -12.56
CA VAL A 100 1.94 16.72 -11.34
C VAL A 100 2.49 15.32 -11.47
N ARG A 101 3.76 15.14 -11.14
CA ARG A 101 4.35 13.82 -10.90
C ARG A 101 4.16 13.44 -9.44
N VAL A 102 3.67 12.25 -9.21
CA VAL A 102 3.40 11.72 -7.88
C VAL A 102 4.29 10.51 -7.67
N HIS A 103 5.12 10.58 -6.63
CA HIS A 103 5.95 9.47 -6.17
C HIS A 103 5.34 8.87 -4.93
N LEU A 104 5.19 7.56 -4.90
CA LEU A 104 4.77 6.78 -3.75
C LEU A 104 5.93 5.90 -3.30
N THR A 105 6.25 5.96 -2.02
CA THR A 105 7.12 4.99 -1.36
C THR A 105 6.30 4.27 -0.30
N LEU A 106 6.37 2.94 -0.27
CA LEU A 106 5.71 2.09 0.71
C LEU A 106 6.75 1.20 1.38
N ASP A 107 6.77 1.24 2.70
CA ASP A 107 7.56 0.36 3.55
C ASP A 107 6.62 -0.63 4.21
N TYR A 108 6.81 -1.93 3.94
CA TYR A 108 6.05 -3.03 4.50
C TYR A 108 6.87 -3.70 5.60
N ASP A 109 6.36 -3.63 6.82
CA ASP A 109 6.86 -4.40 7.95
C ASP A 109 5.96 -5.62 8.15
N ILE A 110 6.51 -6.79 7.82
CA ILE A 110 5.80 -8.07 7.79
C ILE A 110 6.13 -8.82 9.09
N ALA A 111 5.10 -9.12 9.87
CA ALA A 111 5.25 -9.85 11.12
C ALA A 111 5.82 -11.26 10.89
N ALA A 112 6.68 -11.70 11.81
CA ALA A 112 7.32 -13.01 11.74
C ALA A 112 6.33 -14.18 11.57
N PRO A 113 5.15 -14.21 12.24
CA PRO A 113 4.17 -15.28 12.05
C PRO A 113 3.70 -15.42 10.60
N LEU A 114 3.49 -14.31 9.88
CA LEU A 114 3.07 -14.36 8.48
C LEU A 114 4.18 -14.88 7.57
N LYS A 115 5.43 -14.48 7.80
CA LYS A 115 6.59 -15.03 7.08
C LYS A 115 6.75 -16.52 7.32
N THR A 116 6.63 -16.98 8.56
CA THR A 116 6.71 -18.38 8.94
C THR A 116 5.61 -19.20 8.26
N LEU A 117 4.39 -18.68 8.25
CA LEU A 117 3.27 -19.32 7.55
C LEU A 117 3.57 -19.48 6.05
N ALA A 118 4.07 -18.43 5.40
CA ALA A 118 4.42 -18.47 3.97
C ALA A 118 5.53 -19.49 3.67
N VAL A 119 6.60 -19.54 4.47
CA VAL A 119 7.68 -20.52 4.33
C VAL A 119 7.15 -21.95 4.48
N ASN A 120 6.34 -22.20 5.51
CA ASN A 120 5.76 -23.53 5.77
C ASN A 120 4.82 -23.96 4.63
N THR A 121 4.04 -23.05 4.08
CA THR A 121 3.16 -23.31 2.94
C THR A 121 3.96 -23.64 1.69
N LEU A 122 5.02 -22.91 1.39
CA LEU A 122 5.92 -23.24 0.27
C LEU A 122 6.59 -24.61 0.49
N ARG A 123 7.05 -24.89 1.71
CA ARG A 123 7.66 -26.17 2.03
C ARG A 123 6.70 -27.33 1.79
N SER A 124 5.44 -27.22 2.20
CA SER A 124 4.44 -28.27 2.01
C SER A 124 4.08 -28.53 0.54
N ARG A 125 4.24 -27.50 -0.31
CA ARG A 125 3.93 -27.58 -1.76
C ARG A 125 5.14 -27.94 -2.62
N SER A 126 6.35 -27.88 -2.05
CA SER A 126 7.58 -28.11 -2.79
C SER A 126 8.09 -29.55 -2.55
N PRO A 127 8.38 -30.33 -3.61
CA PRO A 127 8.97 -31.66 -3.49
C PRO A 127 10.48 -31.62 -3.16
N LEU A 128 11.02 -30.48 -2.73
CA LEU A 128 12.45 -30.34 -2.44
C LEU A 128 12.86 -31.28 -1.30
N PRO A 129 13.93 -32.08 -1.49
CA PRO A 129 14.48 -32.91 -0.42
C PRO A 129 14.94 -32.00 0.75
N ILE A 130 14.79 -32.50 1.98
CA ILE A 130 15.23 -31.81 3.19
C ILE A 130 16.76 -31.68 3.12
N ARG A 131 17.24 -30.50 2.66
CA ARG A 131 18.63 -30.10 2.70
C ARG A 131 18.80 -29.02 3.76
N THR A 132 19.97 -28.92 4.35
CA THR A 132 20.31 -27.97 5.43
C THR A 132 20.12 -26.49 5.04
N ASP A 133 20.12 -26.18 3.76
CA ASP A 133 19.96 -24.85 3.18
C ASP A 133 18.54 -24.57 2.60
N ALA A 134 17.65 -25.58 2.64
CA ALA A 134 16.30 -25.43 2.10
C ALA A 134 15.51 -24.27 2.74
N ASP A 135 15.67 -24.04 4.04
CA ASP A 135 14.98 -22.99 4.75
C ASP A 135 15.44 -21.59 4.34
N ALA A 136 16.72 -21.41 4.07
CA ALA A 136 17.27 -20.16 3.57
C ALA A 136 16.76 -19.86 2.16
N ILE A 137 16.70 -20.90 1.28
CA ILE A 137 16.18 -20.77 -0.08
C ILE A 137 14.69 -20.41 -0.06
N LEU A 138 13.89 -21.11 0.76
CA LEU A 138 12.45 -20.84 0.89
C LEU A 138 12.18 -19.46 1.47
N SER A 139 12.95 -19.03 2.49
CA SER A 139 12.81 -17.69 3.08
C SER A 139 13.11 -16.60 2.05
N ARG A 140 14.15 -16.78 1.23
CA ARG A 140 14.48 -15.84 0.15
C ARG A 140 13.37 -15.80 -0.91
N ALA A 141 12.84 -16.96 -1.32
CA ALA A 141 11.74 -17.02 -2.27
C ALA A 141 10.48 -16.32 -1.74
N VAL A 142 10.20 -16.41 -0.43
CA VAL A 142 9.10 -15.68 0.23
C VAL A 142 9.35 -14.17 0.20
N ASP A 143 10.56 -13.71 0.50
CA ASP A 143 10.90 -12.28 0.49
C ASP A 143 10.79 -11.71 -0.94
N GLU A 144 11.30 -12.39 -1.97
CA GLU A 144 11.18 -12.01 -3.39
C GLU A 144 9.72 -11.98 -3.84
N PHE A 145 8.92 -12.93 -3.39
CA PHE A 145 7.49 -12.97 -3.66
C PHE A 145 6.75 -11.77 -3.04
N PHE A 146 7.02 -11.45 -1.78
CA PHE A 146 6.43 -10.26 -1.14
C PHE A 146 6.82 -8.97 -1.83
N GLU A 147 8.09 -8.82 -2.22
CA GLU A 147 8.57 -7.66 -2.95
C GLU A 147 7.82 -7.48 -4.28
N THR A 148 7.69 -8.54 -5.07
CA THR A 148 6.96 -8.52 -6.34
C THR A 148 5.50 -8.12 -6.11
N ARG A 149 4.82 -8.78 -5.16
CA ARG A 149 3.41 -8.53 -4.90
C ARG A 149 3.13 -7.11 -4.39
N PHE A 150 3.99 -6.59 -3.53
CA PHE A 150 3.85 -5.23 -3.01
C PHE A 150 4.18 -4.17 -4.07
N THR A 151 5.09 -4.45 -4.99
CA THR A 151 5.34 -3.59 -6.16
C THR A 151 4.10 -3.47 -7.05
N GLU A 152 3.44 -4.59 -7.34
CA GLU A 152 2.17 -4.60 -8.08
C GLU A 152 1.08 -3.80 -7.35
N GLN A 153 0.96 -3.96 -6.03
CA GLN A 153 0.00 -3.22 -5.22
C GLN A 153 0.28 -1.72 -5.21
N ALA A 154 1.55 -1.32 -5.14
CA ALA A 154 1.94 0.08 -5.18
C ALA A 154 1.57 0.73 -6.53
N ALA A 155 1.85 0.04 -7.65
CA ALA A 155 1.47 0.49 -8.98
C ALA A 155 -0.06 0.61 -9.13
N ALA A 156 -0.80 -0.42 -8.71
CA ALA A 156 -2.26 -0.39 -8.73
C ALA A 156 -2.86 0.74 -7.88
N TYR A 157 -2.21 1.07 -6.77
CA TYR A 157 -2.64 2.18 -5.91
C TYR A 157 -2.43 3.54 -6.59
N CYS A 158 -1.29 3.74 -7.25
CA CYS A 158 -1.03 4.93 -8.06
C CYS A 158 -2.07 5.11 -9.16
N GLU A 159 -2.43 4.05 -9.89
CA GLU A 159 -3.45 4.10 -10.94
C GLU A 159 -4.86 4.41 -10.38
N ARG A 160 -5.22 3.86 -9.22
CA ARG A 160 -6.49 4.20 -8.54
C ARG A 160 -6.52 5.65 -8.08
N LEU A 161 -5.39 6.18 -7.60
CA LEU A 161 -5.28 7.59 -7.26
C LEU A 161 -5.49 8.47 -8.50
N ARG A 162 -4.80 8.13 -9.61
CA ARG A 162 -4.94 8.85 -10.88
C ARG A 162 -6.39 8.87 -11.36
N ALA A 163 -7.02 7.69 -11.46
CA ALA A 163 -8.41 7.56 -11.87
C ALA A 163 -9.35 8.43 -11.02
N ARG A 164 -9.10 8.51 -9.70
CA ARG A 164 -9.92 9.30 -8.78
C ARG A 164 -9.71 10.81 -8.91
N VAL A 165 -8.47 11.24 -9.12
CA VAL A 165 -8.15 12.67 -9.23
C VAL A 165 -8.59 13.24 -10.56
N GLU A 166 -8.47 12.44 -11.63
CA GLU A 166 -8.81 12.83 -13.00
C GLU A 166 -10.28 12.60 -13.37
N GLN A 167 -11.08 11.92 -12.53
CA GLN A 167 -12.52 11.84 -12.73
C GLN A 167 -13.11 13.26 -12.71
N PRO A 168 -13.84 13.67 -13.77
CA PRO A 168 -14.54 14.96 -13.75
C PRO A 168 -15.49 14.97 -12.55
N LYS A 169 -15.50 16.09 -11.82
CA LYS A 169 -16.41 16.32 -10.70
C LYS A 169 -17.85 16.21 -11.25
N GLN A 170 -18.41 14.99 -11.24
CA GLN A 170 -19.79 14.78 -11.63
C GLN A 170 -20.68 15.51 -10.62
N GLY A 171 -21.32 16.59 -11.08
CA GLY A 171 -22.51 17.17 -10.47
C GLY A 171 -22.29 17.96 -9.22
N GLN A 172 -21.74 19.18 -9.33
CA GLN A 172 -22.30 20.28 -8.55
C GLN A 172 -23.33 20.96 -9.47
N PRO A 173 -24.65 20.85 -9.18
CA PRO A 173 -25.61 21.72 -9.86
C PRO A 173 -25.28 23.17 -9.48
N ALA A 174 -25.36 24.03 -10.50
CA ALA A 174 -25.17 25.47 -10.40
C ALA A 174 -26.21 26.11 -9.46
#